data_2ac95236b9a97aeb1069f29a3660b655
#
_entry.id   2ac95236b9a97aeb1069f29a3660b655
#
_cell.length_a   1.000
_cell.length_b   1.000
_cell.length_c   1.000
_cell.angle_alpha   90.00
_cell.angle_beta   90.00
_cell.angle_gamma   90.00
#
_symmetry.space_group_name_H-M   'P 1'
#
loop_
_entity.id
_entity.type
_entity.pdbx_description
1 polymer ?
#
loop_
_entity_poly.entity_id
_entity_poly.type
_entity_poly.pdbx_seq_one_letter_code
_entity_poly.pdbx_strand_id
1 'polypeptide(L)'
;MTAWRMVNRVEISRIFRSSNGDTIIMIVTFMATLFLPLEFAVLAGMLVSFAQYLVQSATPRVWPVVPDDNFRYFLPEEERSACPQLGMIAIEGSLYFGAVHHVENAIRLNSRQHPDQYLLLLRLHLVDKCDVSGIHMLEAVVKRYRDRNGDVYVVGARPQVVDMMEASGFIEYIGRENLLSRENAVSHLFHNILEKNICRYHCNVRVFAECQPMIKSSDISDSTTGIELKQHQVDYCSAEELQRVIGTESGQALIFDVREKDEYKRIHIPGASNLPITYLMKGIEGVAKESSVYLVCRSGRRSLRAADMMKTLGYKNVKVLGGGMLGWEAVGYKIVFRTEGSI
;
A
#
# COMPACT_ATOMS: atom_id res chain seq x y z
N MET A 1 35.09 -31.34 -45.72
CA MET A 1 35.14 -31.84 -44.33
C MET A 1 35.59 -30.84 -43.26
N THR A 2 36.08 -29.65 -43.63
CA THR A 2 36.60 -28.62 -42.72
C THR A 2 35.50 -27.90 -41.90
N ALA A 3 34.33 -27.61 -42.51
CA ALA A 3 33.26 -26.89 -41.84
C ALA A 3 32.67 -27.65 -40.59
N TRP A 4 32.63 -28.99 -40.62
CA TRP A 4 32.15 -29.80 -39.50
C TRP A 4 33.02 -29.77 -38.26
N ARG A 5 34.34 -29.46 -38.41
CA ARG A 5 35.29 -29.29 -37.29
C ARG A 5 35.19 -27.92 -36.64
N MET A 6 34.56 -26.94 -37.30
CA MET A 6 34.40 -25.57 -36.74
C MET A 6 33.16 -25.45 -35.83
N VAL A 7 32.27 -26.47 -35.88
CA VAL A 7 31.05 -26.46 -35.03
C VAL A 7 31.41 -26.87 -33.62
N ASN A 8 31.35 -25.95 -32.67
CA ASN A 8 31.58 -26.22 -31.26
C ASN A 8 30.32 -26.82 -30.61
N ARG A 9 30.23 -28.18 -30.65
CA ARG A 9 29.09 -28.91 -30.12
C ARG A 9 28.88 -28.72 -28.61
N VAL A 10 29.94 -28.45 -27.86
CA VAL A 10 29.88 -28.25 -26.43
C VAL A 10 29.14 -26.95 -26.12
N GLU A 11 29.44 -25.88 -26.86
CA GLU A 11 28.81 -24.58 -26.70
C GLU A 11 27.34 -24.61 -27.12
N ILE A 12 27.04 -25.27 -28.24
CA ILE A 12 25.65 -25.49 -28.67
C ILE A 12 24.84 -26.22 -27.59
N SER A 13 25.38 -27.31 -27.05
CA SER A 13 24.73 -28.06 -25.96
C SER A 13 24.54 -27.23 -24.69
N ARG A 14 25.47 -26.33 -24.40
CA ARG A 14 25.38 -25.40 -23.26
C ARG A 14 24.24 -24.42 -23.44
N ILE A 15 24.12 -23.78 -24.62
CA ILE A 15 23.04 -22.85 -24.95
C ILE A 15 21.68 -23.53 -24.83
N PHE A 16 21.52 -24.72 -25.40
CA PHE A 16 20.27 -25.50 -25.31
C PHE A 16 19.83 -25.81 -23.86
N ARG A 17 20.78 -25.93 -22.93
CA ARG A 17 20.50 -26.24 -21.52
C ARG A 17 20.35 -25.03 -20.64
N SER A 18 20.90 -23.87 -21.04
CA SER A 18 20.96 -22.68 -20.18
C SER A 18 19.81 -21.73 -20.38
N SER A 19 19.32 -21.53 -21.62
CA SER A 19 18.31 -20.52 -21.92
C SER A 19 17.48 -20.89 -23.15
N ASN A 20 16.16 -20.97 -22.96
CA ASN A 20 15.23 -21.19 -24.07
C ASN A 20 15.25 -20.01 -25.05
N GLY A 21 15.47 -18.79 -24.55
CA GLY A 21 15.52 -17.59 -25.37
C GLY A 21 16.74 -17.55 -26.27
N ASP A 22 17.93 -17.80 -25.73
CA ASP A 22 19.16 -17.84 -26.52
C ASP A 22 19.15 -18.98 -27.53
N THR A 23 18.48 -20.08 -27.20
CA THR A 23 18.24 -21.20 -28.12
C THR A 23 17.39 -20.73 -29.31
N ILE A 24 16.33 -19.97 -29.10
CA ILE A 24 15.48 -19.43 -30.18
C ILE A 24 16.29 -18.48 -31.08
N ILE A 25 17.06 -17.55 -30.48
CA ILE A 25 17.93 -16.64 -31.24
C ILE A 25 18.89 -17.43 -32.13
N MET A 26 19.57 -18.41 -31.53
CA MET A 26 20.55 -19.26 -32.24
C MET A 26 19.88 -19.99 -33.41
N ILE A 27 18.72 -20.62 -33.20
CA ILE A 27 18.00 -21.35 -34.25
C ILE A 27 17.56 -20.42 -35.37
N VAL A 28 16.93 -19.29 -35.03
CA VAL A 28 16.44 -18.30 -36.00
C VAL A 28 17.60 -17.75 -36.83
N THR A 29 18.70 -17.35 -36.18
CA THR A 29 19.88 -16.83 -36.88
C THR A 29 20.50 -17.89 -37.78
N PHE A 30 20.62 -19.13 -37.31
CA PHE A 30 21.14 -20.23 -38.11
C PHE A 30 20.24 -20.51 -39.34
N MET A 31 18.93 -20.58 -39.15
CA MET A 31 18.01 -20.79 -40.27
C MET A 31 18.05 -19.61 -41.26
N ALA A 32 18.15 -18.38 -40.75
CA ALA A 32 18.28 -17.21 -41.62
C ALA A 32 19.54 -17.27 -42.46
N THR A 33 20.68 -17.74 -41.93
CA THR A 33 21.93 -17.88 -42.71
C THR A 33 21.88 -18.92 -43.84
N LEU A 34 20.91 -19.89 -43.77
CA LEU A 34 20.71 -20.87 -44.82
C LEU A 34 19.88 -20.35 -46.02
N PHE A 35 18.96 -19.44 -45.74
CA PHE A 35 17.98 -18.96 -46.75
C PHE A 35 18.15 -17.53 -47.20
N LEU A 36 18.90 -16.71 -46.44
CA LEU A 36 19.07 -15.30 -46.69
C LEU A 36 20.55 -14.95 -46.89
N PRO A 37 20.87 -13.84 -47.61
CA PRO A 37 22.22 -13.26 -47.60
C PRO A 37 22.66 -12.95 -46.18
N LEU A 38 23.95 -13.04 -45.89
CA LEU A 38 24.54 -12.92 -44.56
C LEU A 38 24.12 -11.62 -43.86
N GLU A 39 24.00 -10.53 -44.57
CA GLU A 39 23.59 -9.21 -44.05
C GLU A 39 22.19 -9.28 -43.42
N PHE A 40 21.24 -9.91 -44.09
CA PHE A 40 19.86 -10.06 -43.60
C PHE A 40 19.76 -11.10 -42.46
N ALA A 41 20.61 -12.13 -42.50
CA ALA A 41 20.64 -13.13 -41.41
C ALA A 41 21.12 -12.52 -40.10
N VAL A 42 22.15 -11.64 -40.14
CA VAL A 42 22.63 -10.92 -38.96
C VAL A 42 21.55 -9.95 -38.45
N LEU A 43 20.88 -9.21 -39.36
CA LEU A 43 19.80 -8.31 -38.99
C LEU A 43 18.63 -9.07 -38.31
N ALA A 44 18.24 -10.22 -38.84
CA ALA A 44 17.19 -11.07 -38.26
C ALA A 44 17.57 -11.52 -36.85
N GLY A 45 18.81 -11.96 -36.61
CA GLY A 45 19.31 -12.33 -35.29
C GLY A 45 19.24 -11.14 -34.28
N MET A 46 19.68 -9.95 -34.71
CA MET A 46 19.60 -8.74 -33.89
C MET A 46 18.16 -8.36 -33.55
N LEU A 47 17.23 -8.42 -34.51
CA LEU A 47 15.82 -8.09 -34.27
C LEU A 47 15.16 -9.08 -33.27
N VAL A 48 15.42 -10.37 -33.41
CA VAL A 48 14.90 -11.37 -32.48
C VAL A 48 15.48 -11.19 -31.07
N SER A 49 16.79 -10.93 -30.97
CA SER A 49 17.44 -10.64 -29.69
C SER A 49 16.86 -9.39 -29.03
N PHE A 50 16.63 -8.33 -29.81
CA PHE A 50 16.03 -7.10 -29.32
C PHE A 50 14.58 -7.30 -28.89
N ALA A 51 13.79 -8.02 -29.67
CA ALA A 51 12.41 -8.37 -29.30
C ALA A 51 12.35 -9.17 -28.00
N GLN A 52 13.22 -10.16 -27.84
CA GLN A 52 13.32 -10.94 -26.60
C GLN A 52 13.69 -10.06 -25.41
N TYR A 53 14.65 -9.14 -25.56
CA TYR A 53 15.01 -8.19 -24.51
C TYR A 53 13.82 -7.31 -24.11
N LEU A 54 13.04 -6.83 -25.08
CA LEU A 54 11.85 -6.04 -24.81
C LEU A 54 10.80 -6.85 -24.02
N VAL A 55 10.55 -8.10 -24.41
CA VAL A 55 9.59 -8.97 -23.72
C VAL A 55 10.04 -9.26 -22.29
N GLN A 56 11.30 -9.61 -22.06
CA GLN A 56 11.84 -9.84 -20.72
C GLN A 56 11.76 -8.58 -19.84
N SER A 57 12.05 -7.44 -20.42
CA SER A 57 11.98 -6.16 -19.73
C SER A 57 10.53 -5.75 -19.41
N ALA A 58 9.56 -6.13 -20.26
CA ALA A 58 8.15 -5.81 -20.11
C ALA A 58 7.41 -6.70 -19.07
N THR A 59 8.05 -7.73 -18.54
CA THR A 59 7.45 -8.66 -17.58
C THR A 59 8.19 -8.65 -16.26
N PRO A 60 8.06 -7.58 -15.43
CA PRO A 60 8.62 -7.56 -14.09
C PRO A 60 8.00 -8.68 -13.25
N ARG A 61 8.79 -9.23 -12.34
CA ARG A 61 8.29 -10.22 -11.39
C ARG A 61 7.46 -9.52 -10.32
N VAL A 62 6.28 -10.05 -10.06
CA VAL A 62 5.35 -9.56 -9.03
C VAL A 62 4.85 -10.76 -8.24
N TRP A 63 5.12 -10.78 -6.94
CA TRP A 63 4.69 -11.90 -6.11
C TRP A 63 4.30 -11.44 -4.71
N PRO A 64 3.28 -12.08 -4.12
CA PRO A 64 2.94 -11.86 -2.72
C PRO A 64 4.05 -12.43 -1.83
N VAL A 65 4.32 -11.74 -0.73
CA VAL A 65 5.37 -12.10 0.22
C VAL A 65 4.87 -12.09 1.66
N VAL A 66 5.43 -12.97 2.47
CA VAL A 66 5.21 -13.04 3.92
C VAL A 66 6.56 -13.11 4.64
N PRO A 67 6.67 -12.65 5.90
CA PRO A 67 7.88 -12.81 6.68
C PRO A 67 8.22 -14.29 6.96
N ASP A 68 9.49 -14.60 7.04
CA ASP A 68 9.99 -15.91 7.51
C ASP A 68 9.79 -16.11 9.03
N ASP A 69 10.09 -17.30 9.56
CA ASP A 69 9.94 -17.62 10.99
C ASP A 69 10.79 -16.73 11.91
N ASN A 70 11.90 -16.24 11.40
CA ASN A 70 12.81 -15.37 12.12
C ASN A 70 12.52 -13.88 11.92
N PHE A 71 11.50 -13.54 11.11
CA PHE A 71 11.10 -12.17 10.74
C PHE A 71 12.23 -11.32 10.12
N ARG A 72 13.22 -11.99 9.52
CA ARG A 72 14.39 -11.34 8.89
C ARG A 72 14.26 -11.23 7.39
N TYR A 73 13.63 -12.23 6.76
CA TYR A 73 13.47 -12.32 5.32
C TYR A 73 11.99 -12.38 4.95
N PHE A 74 11.73 -12.21 3.67
CA PHE A 74 10.38 -12.35 3.11
C PHE A 74 10.40 -13.50 2.09
N LEU A 75 9.48 -14.44 2.28
CA LEU A 75 9.29 -15.61 1.45
C LEU A 75 8.03 -15.43 0.58
N PRO A 76 7.93 -16.14 -0.57
CA PRO A 76 6.67 -16.20 -1.31
C PRO A 76 5.53 -16.73 -0.45
N GLU A 77 4.33 -16.19 -0.64
CA GLU A 77 3.13 -16.54 0.13
C GLU A 77 2.69 -18.00 -0.06
N GLU A 78 3.05 -18.64 -1.20
CA GLU A 78 2.73 -20.05 -1.49
C GLU A 78 3.20 -21.02 -0.38
N GLU A 79 4.19 -20.62 0.41
CA GLU A 79 4.74 -21.41 1.51
C GLU A 79 4.04 -21.15 2.85
N ARG A 80 3.24 -20.07 2.97
CA ARG A 80 2.65 -19.65 4.26
C ARG A 80 1.36 -18.87 4.08
N SER A 81 0.53 -18.93 5.10
CA SER A 81 -0.70 -18.14 5.15
C SER A 81 -0.42 -16.64 5.36
N ALA A 82 -1.13 -15.80 4.64
CA ALA A 82 -1.01 -14.35 4.69
C ALA A 82 -1.80 -13.70 5.84
N CYS A 83 -1.45 -12.45 6.16
CA CYS A 83 -2.25 -11.64 7.07
C CYS A 83 -3.63 -11.33 6.47
N PRO A 84 -4.73 -11.50 7.21
CA PRO A 84 -6.08 -11.21 6.69
C PRO A 84 -6.33 -9.73 6.42
N GLN A 85 -5.56 -8.82 6.99
CA GLN A 85 -5.76 -7.37 6.83
C GLN A 85 -4.79 -6.73 5.84
N LEU A 86 -3.56 -7.24 5.76
CA LEU A 86 -2.45 -6.62 5.04
C LEU A 86 -1.89 -7.57 4.00
N GLY A 87 -2.08 -7.24 2.73
CA GLY A 87 -1.35 -7.86 1.63
C GLY A 87 0.03 -7.22 1.48
N MET A 88 1.05 -8.04 1.23
CA MET A 88 2.39 -7.55 0.93
C MET A 88 2.81 -8.09 -0.43
N ILE A 89 3.18 -7.20 -1.34
CA ILE A 89 3.60 -7.57 -2.70
C ILE A 89 4.98 -6.99 -2.97
N ALA A 90 5.89 -7.85 -3.42
CA ALA A 90 7.19 -7.44 -3.93
C ALA A 90 7.14 -7.32 -5.45
N ILE A 91 7.80 -6.27 -5.95
CA ILE A 91 7.95 -6.02 -7.39
C ILE A 91 9.44 -5.96 -7.71
N GLU A 92 9.87 -6.72 -8.71
CA GLU A 92 11.24 -6.76 -9.22
C GLU A 92 11.26 -6.41 -10.70
N GLY A 93 12.05 -5.42 -11.06
CA GLY A 93 12.19 -4.92 -12.43
C GLY A 93 11.78 -3.47 -12.58
N SER A 94 11.54 -3.03 -13.79
CA SER A 94 11.19 -1.63 -14.07
C SER A 94 9.69 -1.45 -14.28
N LEU A 95 9.16 -0.36 -13.75
CA LEU A 95 7.76 0.06 -13.91
C LEU A 95 7.66 1.09 -15.03
N TYR A 96 7.46 0.63 -16.26
CA TYR A 96 7.28 1.47 -17.43
C TYR A 96 6.09 0.98 -18.26
N PHE A 97 5.71 1.70 -19.30
CA PHE A 97 4.54 1.45 -20.12
C PHE A 97 4.30 -0.05 -20.45
N GLY A 98 5.35 -0.77 -20.87
CA GLY A 98 5.23 -2.20 -21.22
C GLY A 98 4.93 -3.12 -20.04
N ALA A 99 5.30 -2.72 -18.83
CA ALA A 99 5.17 -3.50 -17.60
C ALA A 99 3.84 -3.28 -16.84
N VAL A 100 3.21 -2.12 -17.04
CA VAL A 100 2.05 -1.62 -16.27
C VAL A 100 0.91 -2.64 -16.20
N HIS A 101 0.50 -3.18 -17.34
CA HIS A 101 -0.62 -4.10 -17.40
C HIS A 101 -0.35 -5.43 -16.67
N HIS A 102 0.87 -5.93 -16.75
CA HIS A 102 1.29 -7.15 -16.06
C HIS A 102 1.26 -6.95 -14.54
N VAL A 103 1.85 -5.86 -14.04
CA VAL A 103 1.89 -5.54 -12.61
C VAL A 103 0.50 -5.29 -12.06
N GLU A 104 -0.31 -4.49 -12.76
CA GLU A 104 -1.68 -4.21 -12.34
C GLU A 104 -2.53 -5.48 -12.25
N ASN A 105 -2.41 -6.37 -13.24
CA ASN A 105 -3.12 -7.65 -13.23
C ASN A 105 -2.70 -8.55 -12.07
N ALA A 106 -1.40 -8.63 -11.77
CA ALA A 106 -0.89 -9.42 -10.66
C ALA A 106 -1.43 -8.90 -9.32
N ILE A 107 -1.38 -7.58 -9.08
CA ILE A 107 -1.95 -6.97 -7.87
C ILE A 107 -3.46 -7.20 -7.79
N ARG A 108 -4.17 -7.10 -8.92
CA ARG A 108 -5.62 -7.34 -8.99
C ARG A 108 -5.98 -8.79 -8.69
N LEU A 109 -5.19 -9.73 -9.17
CA LEU A 109 -5.39 -11.16 -8.92
C LEU A 109 -5.21 -11.46 -7.42
N ASN A 110 -4.13 -10.96 -6.81
CA ASN A 110 -3.91 -11.07 -5.37
C ASN A 110 -5.06 -10.49 -4.56
N SER A 111 -5.55 -9.31 -4.92
CA SER A 111 -6.69 -8.67 -4.23
C SER A 111 -8.01 -9.44 -4.38
N ARG A 112 -8.17 -10.26 -5.43
CA ARG A 112 -9.33 -11.16 -5.60
C ARG A 112 -9.19 -12.45 -4.79
N GLN A 113 -7.98 -12.97 -4.67
CA GLN A 113 -7.68 -14.16 -3.86
C GLN A 113 -7.84 -13.87 -2.36
N HIS A 114 -7.53 -12.63 -1.95
CA HIS A 114 -7.62 -12.19 -0.55
C HIS A 114 -8.55 -10.97 -0.42
N PRO A 115 -9.87 -11.17 -0.49
CA PRO A 115 -10.84 -10.06 -0.47
C PRO A 115 -10.84 -9.28 0.84
N ASP A 116 -10.42 -9.89 1.94
CA ASP A 116 -10.37 -9.29 3.28
C ASP A 116 -9.14 -8.38 3.46
N GLN A 117 -8.12 -8.52 2.63
CA GLN A 117 -6.94 -7.64 2.64
C GLN A 117 -7.29 -6.27 2.06
N TYR A 118 -7.64 -5.34 2.93
CA TYR A 118 -7.95 -3.97 2.55
C TYR A 118 -6.74 -3.04 2.59
N LEU A 119 -5.60 -3.49 3.14
CA LEU A 119 -4.33 -2.78 3.14
C LEU A 119 -3.33 -3.47 2.23
N LEU A 120 -2.53 -2.68 1.53
CA LEU A 120 -1.47 -3.19 0.67
C LEU A 120 -0.13 -2.52 1.00
N LEU A 121 0.91 -3.32 1.23
CA LEU A 121 2.29 -2.87 1.32
C LEU A 121 3.04 -3.27 0.05
N LEU A 122 3.36 -2.29 -0.78
CA LEU A 122 4.19 -2.47 -1.99
C LEU A 122 5.67 -2.33 -1.64
N ARG A 123 6.44 -3.37 -1.91
CA ARG A 123 7.89 -3.41 -1.72
C ARG A 123 8.58 -3.12 -3.05
N LEU A 124 9.18 -1.93 -3.16
CA LEU A 124 9.80 -1.43 -4.39
C LEU A 124 11.33 -1.42 -4.38
N HIS A 125 11.97 -2.11 -3.44
CA HIS A 125 13.44 -2.12 -3.29
C HIS A 125 14.18 -2.79 -4.47
N LEU A 126 13.49 -3.60 -5.25
CA LEU A 126 13.99 -4.23 -6.49
C LEU A 126 13.45 -3.54 -7.75
N VAL A 127 12.77 -2.41 -7.60
CA VAL A 127 12.36 -1.60 -8.74
C VAL A 127 13.47 -0.63 -9.09
N ASP A 128 14.00 -0.77 -10.31
CA ASP A 128 15.14 0.04 -10.78
C ASP A 128 14.69 1.39 -11.34
N LYS A 129 13.62 1.41 -12.11
CA LYS A 129 13.10 2.60 -12.79
C LYS A 129 11.58 2.63 -12.77
N CYS A 130 11.03 3.83 -12.75
CA CYS A 130 9.60 4.08 -12.88
C CYS A 130 9.40 5.24 -13.83
N ASP A 131 8.50 5.12 -14.81
CA ASP A 131 8.08 6.21 -15.69
C ASP A 131 6.69 6.73 -15.32
N VAL A 132 6.19 7.71 -16.05
CA VAL A 132 4.86 8.30 -15.83
C VAL A 132 3.76 7.24 -15.93
N SER A 133 3.89 6.24 -16.82
CA SER A 133 2.91 5.15 -16.94
C SER A 133 2.90 4.26 -15.70
N GLY A 134 4.09 3.99 -15.14
CA GLY A 134 4.23 3.29 -13.85
C GLY A 134 3.56 4.06 -12.71
N ILE A 135 3.72 5.39 -12.68
CA ILE A 135 3.04 6.24 -11.68
C ILE A 135 1.52 6.16 -11.82
N HIS A 136 0.97 6.32 -13.03
CA HIS A 136 -0.48 6.21 -13.25
C HIS A 136 -1.04 4.85 -12.83
N MET A 137 -0.29 3.78 -13.04
CA MET A 137 -0.67 2.44 -12.54
C MET A 137 -0.71 2.41 -11.01
N LEU A 138 0.31 2.97 -10.34
CA LEU A 138 0.33 3.06 -8.87
C LEU A 138 -0.84 3.89 -8.34
N GLU A 139 -1.19 5.01 -8.99
CA GLU A 139 -2.38 5.81 -8.66
C GLU A 139 -3.67 5.00 -8.79
N ALA A 140 -3.82 4.24 -9.88
CA ALA A 140 -4.97 3.37 -10.08
C ALA A 140 -5.08 2.28 -9.00
N VAL A 141 -3.95 1.71 -8.56
CA VAL A 141 -3.89 0.75 -7.45
C VAL A 141 -4.30 1.42 -6.14
N VAL A 142 -3.75 2.59 -5.81
CA VAL A 142 -4.11 3.36 -4.62
C VAL A 142 -5.60 3.67 -4.61
N LYS A 143 -6.13 4.18 -5.72
CA LYS A 143 -7.58 4.48 -5.85
C LYS A 143 -8.41 3.23 -5.56
N ARG A 144 -8.09 2.09 -6.17
CA ARG A 144 -8.84 0.82 -5.98
C ARG A 144 -8.89 0.37 -4.52
N TYR A 145 -7.77 0.49 -3.79
CA TYR A 145 -7.75 0.14 -2.38
C TYR A 145 -8.54 1.15 -1.53
N ARG A 146 -8.47 2.43 -1.86
CA ARG A 146 -9.24 3.49 -1.18
C ARG A 146 -10.74 3.39 -1.41
N ASP A 147 -11.18 3.01 -2.62
CA ASP A 147 -12.59 2.76 -2.95
C ASP A 147 -13.19 1.62 -2.10
N ARG A 148 -12.33 0.75 -1.54
CA ARG A 148 -12.70 -0.35 -0.63
C ARG A 148 -12.44 -0.02 0.84
N ASN A 149 -12.36 1.25 1.21
CA ASN A 149 -11.96 1.72 2.54
C ASN A 149 -10.58 1.22 2.98
N GLY A 150 -9.73 0.87 2.01
CA GLY A 150 -8.36 0.44 2.16
C GLY A 150 -7.35 1.57 1.99
N ASP A 151 -6.08 1.23 2.04
CA ASP A 151 -4.99 2.13 1.61
C ASP A 151 -3.77 1.34 1.15
N VAL A 152 -2.85 2.04 0.49
CA VAL A 152 -1.61 1.48 -0.03
C VAL A 152 -0.43 2.17 0.64
N TYR A 153 0.55 1.37 1.00
CA TYR A 153 1.82 1.81 1.59
C TYR A 153 2.96 1.37 0.67
N VAL A 154 3.97 2.19 0.57
CA VAL A 154 5.16 1.93 -0.25
C VAL A 154 6.38 1.86 0.66
N VAL A 155 7.23 0.86 0.46
CA VAL A 155 8.47 0.70 1.22
C VAL A 155 9.66 0.39 0.31
N GLY A 156 10.79 1.02 0.61
CA GLY A 156 12.06 0.69 0.00
C GLY A 156 12.21 1.15 -1.46
N ALA A 157 11.44 2.14 -1.90
CA ALA A 157 11.64 2.75 -3.21
C ALA A 157 13.07 3.33 -3.32
N ARG A 158 13.74 3.09 -4.45
CA ARG A 158 15.08 3.63 -4.72
C ARG A 158 15.01 5.15 -4.97
N PRO A 159 16.08 5.91 -4.74
CA PRO A 159 16.08 7.37 -4.93
C PRO A 159 15.51 7.81 -6.28
N GLN A 160 15.92 7.19 -7.36
CA GLN A 160 15.42 7.51 -8.72
C GLN A 160 13.90 7.30 -8.88
N VAL A 161 13.33 6.32 -8.18
CA VAL A 161 11.88 6.06 -8.17
C VAL A 161 11.18 7.09 -7.30
N VAL A 162 11.77 7.47 -6.17
CA VAL A 162 11.26 8.54 -5.30
C VAL A 162 11.26 9.88 -6.02
N ASP A 163 12.35 10.22 -6.74
CA ASP A 163 12.44 11.45 -7.54
C ASP A 163 11.30 11.53 -8.57
N MET A 164 11.02 10.41 -9.26
CA MET A 164 9.90 10.33 -10.19
C MET A 164 8.54 10.49 -9.48
N MET A 165 8.36 9.87 -8.30
CA MET A 165 7.15 10.00 -7.50
C MET A 165 6.94 11.44 -7.01
N GLU A 166 8.01 12.15 -6.65
CA GLU A 166 7.94 13.58 -6.28
C GLU A 166 7.61 14.45 -7.49
N ALA A 167 8.34 14.29 -8.58
CA ALA A 167 8.16 15.09 -9.79
C ALA A 167 6.75 14.94 -10.41
N SER A 168 6.13 13.79 -10.25
CA SER A 168 4.77 13.50 -10.74
C SER A 168 3.64 13.91 -9.78
N GLY A 169 3.95 14.35 -8.55
CA GLY A 169 2.95 14.62 -7.51
C GLY A 169 2.35 13.37 -6.86
N PHE A 170 2.88 12.18 -7.15
CA PHE A 170 2.38 10.94 -6.59
C PHE A 170 2.56 10.85 -5.07
N ILE A 171 3.64 11.46 -4.52
CA ILE A 171 3.87 11.48 -3.07
C ILE A 171 2.75 12.26 -2.35
N GLU A 172 2.29 13.35 -2.93
CA GLU A 172 1.15 14.12 -2.42
C GLU A 172 -0.15 13.33 -2.54
N TYR A 173 -0.32 12.60 -3.65
CA TYR A 173 -1.50 11.77 -3.91
C TYR A 173 -1.60 10.59 -2.93
N ILE A 174 -0.52 9.82 -2.75
CA ILE A 174 -0.51 8.68 -1.82
C ILE A 174 -0.48 9.13 -0.36
N GLY A 175 0.18 10.26 -0.05
CA GLY A 175 0.50 10.80 1.27
C GLY A 175 1.91 10.41 1.72
N ARG A 176 2.67 11.39 2.20
CA ARG A 176 4.05 11.16 2.67
C ARG A 176 4.13 10.13 3.80
N GLU A 177 3.11 10.04 4.62
CA GLU A 177 2.98 9.06 5.70
C GLU A 177 2.85 7.61 5.22
N ASN A 178 2.44 7.42 3.95
CA ASN A 178 2.31 6.10 3.33
C ASN A 178 3.63 5.65 2.65
N LEU A 179 4.63 6.53 2.57
CA LEU A 179 5.98 6.19 2.14
C LEU A 179 6.82 5.82 3.37
N LEU A 180 6.98 4.52 3.60
CA LEU A 180 7.56 4.00 4.83
C LEU A 180 9.06 3.74 4.71
N SER A 181 9.79 3.94 5.81
CA SER A 181 11.18 3.52 5.91
C SER A 181 11.28 1.98 5.97
N ARG A 182 12.36 1.43 5.43
CA ARG A 182 12.55 -0.02 5.29
C ARG A 182 12.61 -0.76 6.63
N GLU A 183 13.18 -0.12 7.65
CA GLU A 183 13.51 -0.76 8.93
C GLU A 183 12.27 -1.02 9.80
N ASN A 184 11.25 -0.16 9.70
CA ASN A 184 10.11 -0.16 10.62
C ASN A 184 8.75 -0.26 9.93
N ALA A 185 8.69 -0.59 8.62
CA ALA A 185 7.44 -0.54 7.87
C ALA A 185 6.35 -1.44 8.45
N VAL A 186 6.66 -2.70 8.72
CA VAL A 186 5.69 -3.67 9.27
C VAL A 186 5.29 -3.28 10.68
N SER A 187 6.26 -2.92 11.53
CA SER A 187 6.00 -2.48 12.90
C SER A 187 5.15 -1.21 12.94
N HIS A 188 5.44 -0.24 12.05
CA HIS A 188 4.63 0.97 11.93
C HIS A 188 3.18 0.64 11.54
N LEU A 189 2.98 -0.23 10.53
CA LEU A 189 1.64 -0.65 10.11
C LEU A 189 0.92 -1.40 11.23
N PHE A 190 1.60 -2.30 11.92
CA PHE A 190 1.02 -3.07 13.01
C PHE A 190 0.56 -2.18 14.16
N HIS A 191 1.40 -1.25 14.61
CA HIS A 191 1.06 -0.41 15.76
C HIS A 191 0.09 0.71 15.45
N ASN A 192 0.11 1.23 14.22
CA ASN A 192 -0.61 2.45 13.86
C ASN A 192 -1.80 2.23 12.92
N ILE A 193 -1.85 1.13 12.16
CA ILE A 193 -2.80 0.96 11.06
C ILE A 193 -3.66 -0.29 11.22
N LEU A 194 -3.05 -1.45 11.58
CA LEU A 194 -3.78 -2.70 11.69
C LEU A 194 -4.77 -2.69 12.87
N GLU A 195 -5.94 -3.25 12.65
CA GLU A 195 -6.97 -3.39 13.66
C GLU A 195 -6.59 -4.51 14.64
N LYS A 196 -6.23 -4.12 15.85
CA LYS A 196 -5.79 -5.06 16.91
C LYS A 196 -6.87 -6.06 17.31
N ASN A 197 -8.15 -5.68 17.19
CA ASN A 197 -9.26 -6.58 17.46
C ASN A 197 -9.30 -7.75 16.49
N ILE A 198 -9.08 -7.50 15.19
CA ILE A 198 -8.98 -8.56 14.18
C ILE A 198 -7.78 -9.46 14.49
N CYS A 199 -6.62 -8.86 14.83
CA CYS A 199 -5.44 -9.63 15.21
C CYS A 199 -5.66 -10.50 16.45
N ARG A 200 -6.44 -10.04 17.43
CA ARG A 200 -6.69 -10.75 18.70
C ARG A 200 -7.76 -11.82 18.59
N TYR A 201 -8.89 -11.53 17.92
CA TYR A 201 -10.09 -12.35 17.96
C TYR A 201 -10.34 -13.17 16.69
N HIS A 202 -9.89 -12.69 15.54
CA HIS A 202 -10.19 -13.31 14.24
C HIS A 202 -8.98 -13.88 13.51
N CYS A 203 -7.76 -13.35 13.76
CA CYS A 203 -6.57 -13.80 13.08
C CYS A 203 -5.93 -15.00 13.79
N ASN A 204 -5.84 -16.14 13.10
CA ASN A 204 -5.18 -17.35 13.59
C ASN A 204 -3.74 -17.51 13.05
N VAL A 205 -3.32 -16.68 12.11
CA VAL A 205 -2.08 -16.89 11.33
C VAL A 205 -0.85 -16.29 12.01
N ARG A 206 -0.97 -15.13 12.67
CA ARG A 206 0.13 -14.43 13.37
C ARG A 206 1.38 -14.26 12.52
N VAL A 207 1.24 -13.61 11.37
CA VAL A 207 2.28 -13.48 10.34
C VAL A 207 3.47 -12.64 10.79
N PHE A 208 3.28 -11.66 11.68
CA PHE A 208 4.32 -10.70 12.09
C PHE A 208 4.87 -10.99 13.48
N ALA A 209 6.11 -10.57 13.73
CA ALA A 209 6.74 -10.67 15.07
C ALA A 209 5.87 -9.99 16.15
N GLU A 210 5.29 -8.85 15.79
CA GLU A 210 4.42 -8.07 16.66
C GLU A 210 3.11 -8.78 17.01
N CYS A 211 2.67 -9.75 16.19
CA CYS A 211 1.49 -10.57 16.47
C CYS A 211 1.77 -11.69 17.51
N GLN A 212 3.02 -12.12 17.66
CA GLN A 212 3.37 -13.29 18.48
C GLN A 212 3.00 -13.12 19.96
N PRO A 213 3.28 -11.98 20.61
CA PRO A 213 2.97 -11.79 22.03
C PRO A 213 1.49 -11.53 22.33
N MET A 214 0.61 -11.46 21.33
CA MET A 214 -0.81 -11.18 21.55
C MET A 214 -1.52 -12.39 22.17
N ILE A 215 -2.12 -12.19 23.35
CA ILE A 215 -2.91 -13.23 24.04
C ILE A 215 -4.21 -13.47 23.24
N LYS A 216 -4.51 -14.72 22.90
CA LYS A 216 -5.79 -15.11 22.30
C LYS A 216 -6.90 -15.15 23.35
N SER A 217 -8.12 -14.83 22.95
CA SER A 217 -9.30 -15.00 23.83
C SER A 217 -9.54 -16.47 24.22
N SER A 218 -9.06 -17.45 23.43
CA SER A 218 -9.10 -18.88 23.76
C SER A 218 -8.19 -19.25 24.93
N ASP A 219 -7.13 -18.46 25.19
CA ASP A 219 -6.16 -18.74 26.26
C ASP A 219 -6.62 -18.18 27.62
N ILE A 220 -7.75 -17.46 27.63
CA ILE A 220 -8.31 -16.80 28.84
C ILE A 220 -9.39 -17.69 29.53
N SER A 221 -9.74 -18.86 28.98
CA SER A 221 -10.81 -19.70 29.54
C SER A 221 -10.50 -20.40 30.87
N ASP A 222 -9.29 -20.24 31.43
CA ASP A 222 -8.88 -20.95 32.65
C ASP A 222 -8.41 -20.07 33.81
N SER A 223 -8.70 -18.78 33.83
CA SER A 223 -8.46 -17.95 35.02
C SER A 223 -9.54 -16.88 35.21
N THR A 224 -10.41 -17.19 36.14
CA THR A 224 -11.44 -16.34 36.73
C THR A 224 -10.90 -14.97 37.11
N THR A 225 -11.20 -13.92 36.34
CA THR A 225 -11.53 -12.59 36.86
C THR A 225 -12.15 -11.76 35.72
N GLY A 226 -13.45 -11.49 35.89
CA GLY A 226 -14.24 -10.74 34.92
C GLY A 226 -13.78 -9.28 34.80
N ILE A 227 -13.08 -8.98 33.71
CA ILE A 227 -13.03 -7.64 33.17
C ILE A 227 -13.80 -7.71 31.86
N GLU A 228 -15.06 -7.33 31.91
CA GLU A 228 -15.86 -7.03 30.72
C GLU A 228 -15.15 -5.90 29.94
N LEU A 229 -14.43 -6.24 28.91
CA LEU A 229 -13.99 -5.29 27.88
C LEU A 229 -15.25 -4.87 27.11
N LYS A 230 -15.88 -3.78 27.54
CA LYS A 230 -16.93 -3.11 26.77
C LYS A 230 -16.35 -2.75 25.40
N GLN A 231 -16.80 -3.43 24.36
CA GLN A 231 -16.63 -2.96 22.98
C GLN A 231 -17.35 -1.61 22.88
N HIS A 232 -16.58 -0.53 22.78
CA HIS A 232 -17.15 0.77 22.52
C HIS A 232 -17.58 0.78 21.06
N GLN A 233 -18.88 0.67 20.83
CA GLN A 233 -19.46 0.89 19.49
C GLN A 233 -19.17 2.35 19.11
N VAL A 234 -18.36 2.55 18.08
CA VAL A 234 -18.02 3.88 17.58
C VAL A 234 -19.08 4.32 16.57
N ASP A 235 -19.65 5.48 16.81
CA ASP A 235 -20.68 6.04 15.94
C ASP A 235 -20.03 6.75 14.74
N TYR A 236 -20.60 6.56 13.55
CA TYR A 236 -20.19 7.24 12.34
C TYR A 236 -21.16 8.35 11.99
N CYS A 237 -20.64 9.44 11.42
CA CYS A 237 -21.45 10.48 10.77
C CYS A 237 -21.14 10.54 9.27
N SER A 238 -22.15 10.86 8.47
CA SER A 238 -21.95 11.12 7.04
C SER A 238 -21.38 12.52 6.81
N ALA A 239 -20.88 12.77 5.61
CA ALA A 239 -20.41 14.11 5.22
C ALA A 239 -21.56 15.14 5.25
N GLU A 240 -22.78 14.72 4.86
CA GLU A 240 -23.97 15.56 4.91
C GLU A 240 -24.39 15.91 6.35
N GLU A 241 -24.27 14.95 7.27
CA GLU A 241 -24.53 15.19 8.70
C GLU A 241 -23.54 16.18 9.28
N LEU A 242 -22.26 16.00 9.02
CA LEU A 242 -21.22 16.92 9.51
C LEU A 242 -21.38 18.32 8.88
N GLN A 243 -21.73 18.42 7.60
CA GLN A 243 -21.99 19.70 6.93
C GLN A 243 -23.16 20.44 7.58
N ARG A 244 -24.22 19.75 7.97
CA ARG A 244 -25.35 20.35 8.69
C ARG A 244 -24.92 20.88 10.07
N VAL A 245 -24.09 20.12 10.76
CA VAL A 245 -23.54 20.51 12.08
C VAL A 245 -22.69 21.77 11.97
N ILE A 246 -21.86 21.89 10.94
CA ILE A 246 -21.05 23.09 10.68
C ILE A 246 -21.94 24.31 10.38
N GLY A 247 -23.06 24.10 9.69
CA GLY A 247 -24.00 25.16 9.30
C GLY A 247 -24.95 25.64 10.40
N THR A 248 -25.07 24.92 11.51
CA THR A 248 -25.89 25.33 12.66
C THR A 248 -25.07 26.23 13.59
N GLU A 249 -25.54 27.46 13.83
CA GLU A 249 -24.90 28.47 14.69
C GLU A 249 -24.82 28.08 16.18
N SER A 250 -25.29 26.91 16.56
CA SER A 250 -25.31 26.45 17.95
C SER A 250 -23.98 25.87 18.43
N GLY A 251 -22.90 26.56 18.25
CA GLY A 251 -21.53 26.50 18.85
C GLY A 251 -21.04 25.32 19.72
N GLN A 252 -21.71 24.17 19.74
CA GLN A 252 -21.45 23.07 20.68
C GLN A 252 -20.75 21.84 20.06
N ALA A 253 -20.59 21.76 18.74
CA ALA A 253 -19.93 20.63 18.12
C ALA A 253 -18.44 20.90 17.91
N LEU A 254 -17.63 20.05 18.49
CA LEU A 254 -16.16 20.13 18.39
C LEU A 254 -15.69 19.19 17.26
N ILE A 255 -15.05 19.76 16.24
CA ILE A 255 -14.53 18.99 15.11
C ILE A 255 -13.01 18.96 15.23
N PHE A 256 -12.44 17.78 15.38
CA PHE A 256 -10.99 17.60 15.47
C PHE A 256 -10.46 16.81 14.28
N ASP A 257 -9.50 17.40 13.56
CA ASP A 257 -8.70 16.73 12.57
C ASP A 257 -7.50 16.08 13.27
N VAL A 258 -7.49 14.75 13.32
CA VAL A 258 -6.46 13.97 14.02
C VAL A 258 -5.25 13.63 13.16
N ARG A 259 -5.13 14.26 11.98
CA ARG A 259 -3.95 14.16 11.12
C ARG A 259 -2.80 15.01 11.66
N GLU A 260 -1.62 14.77 11.09
CA GLU A 260 -0.45 15.57 11.40
C GLU A 260 -0.62 17.02 10.96
N LYS A 261 0.09 17.93 11.65
CA LYS A 261 -0.05 19.39 11.47
C LYS A 261 0.15 19.84 10.02
N ASP A 262 1.03 19.18 9.28
CA ASP A 262 1.32 19.56 7.90
C ASP A 262 0.23 19.09 6.93
N GLU A 263 -0.43 17.94 7.18
CA GLU A 263 -1.61 17.50 6.43
C GLU A 263 -2.78 18.47 6.65
N TYR A 264 -3.03 18.86 7.92
CA TYR A 264 -4.08 19.79 8.27
C TYR A 264 -3.86 21.17 7.67
N LYS A 265 -2.62 21.69 7.71
CA LYS A 265 -2.29 23.01 7.14
C LYS A 265 -2.52 23.08 5.64
N ARG A 266 -2.30 21.99 4.90
CA ARG A 266 -2.53 21.97 3.44
C ARG A 266 -4.00 22.09 3.12
N ILE A 267 -4.83 21.28 3.76
CA ILE A 267 -6.27 21.18 3.47
C ILE A 267 -6.98 20.62 4.70
N HIS A 268 -8.10 21.26 5.08
CA HIS A 268 -8.94 20.77 6.17
C HIS A 268 -10.41 21.21 6.02
N ILE A 269 -11.29 20.60 6.80
CA ILE A 269 -12.71 20.97 6.86
C ILE A 269 -12.87 22.30 7.60
N PRO A 270 -13.70 23.25 7.08
CA PRO A 270 -13.98 24.49 7.78
C PRO A 270 -14.47 24.27 9.21
N GLY A 271 -13.91 25.00 10.16
CA GLY A 271 -14.26 24.87 11.58
C GLY A 271 -13.58 23.71 12.32
N ALA A 272 -12.83 22.84 11.65
CA ALA A 272 -12.05 21.82 12.32
C ALA A 272 -10.81 22.38 12.99
N SER A 273 -10.47 21.88 14.18
CA SER A 273 -9.23 22.16 14.89
C SER A 273 -8.26 20.99 14.74
N ASN A 274 -6.97 21.26 14.57
CA ASN A 274 -5.98 20.19 14.47
C ASN A 274 -5.62 19.64 15.85
N LEU A 275 -5.80 18.33 16.01
CA LEU A 275 -5.43 17.61 17.23
C LEU A 275 -4.83 16.25 16.84
N PRO A 276 -3.55 16.18 16.48
CA PRO A 276 -2.90 14.94 16.12
C PRO A 276 -3.12 13.83 17.15
N ILE A 277 -3.35 12.61 16.67
CA ILE A 277 -3.69 11.47 17.52
C ILE A 277 -2.69 11.22 18.66
N THR A 278 -1.43 11.62 18.47
CA THR A 278 -0.36 11.51 19.46
C THR A 278 -0.60 12.34 20.72
N TYR A 279 -1.38 13.42 20.62
CA TYR A 279 -1.71 14.29 21.77
C TYR A 279 -2.96 13.84 22.53
N LEU A 280 -3.78 12.96 21.96
CA LEU A 280 -5.02 12.49 22.59
C LEU A 280 -4.82 11.65 23.84
N MET A 281 -3.64 11.07 24.05
CA MET A 281 -3.34 10.22 25.21
C MET A 281 -3.47 10.92 26.56
N LYS A 282 -3.37 12.25 26.58
CA LYS A 282 -3.49 13.08 27.80
C LYS A 282 -4.92 13.62 28.02
N GLY A 283 -5.86 13.31 27.13
CA GLY A 283 -7.17 13.96 27.08
C GLY A 283 -7.11 15.31 26.41
N ILE A 284 -8.27 15.95 26.23
CA ILE A 284 -8.39 17.28 25.62
C ILE A 284 -8.74 18.26 26.74
N GLU A 285 -7.83 19.18 27.03
CA GLU A 285 -8.06 20.22 28.04
C GLU A 285 -9.24 21.10 27.62
N GLY A 286 -10.11 21.43 28.58
CA GLY A 286 -11.26 22.31 28.36
C GLY A 286 -12.44 21.68 27.60
N VAL A 287 -12.40 20.38 27.26
CA VAL A 287 -13.51 19.69 26.60
C VAL A 287 -14.24 18.81 27.60
N ALA A 288 -15.54 19.09 27.83
CA ALA A 288 -16.39 18.29 28.69
C ALA A 288 -16.60 16.87 28.10
N LYS A 289 -16.72 15.86 28.96
CA LYS A 289 -16.88 14.45 28.55
C LYS A 289 -18.21 14.19 27.82
N GLU A 290 -19.18 15.06 28.03
CA GLU A 290 -20.51 15.04 27.43
C GLU A 290 -20.57 15.78 26.08
N SER A 291 -19.54 16.54 25.72
CA SER A 291 -19.51 17.31 24.47
C SER A 291 -19.62 16.37 23.24
N SER A 292 -20.32 16.84 22.20
CA SER A 292 -20.37 16.17 20.92
C SER A 292 -19.07 16.43 20.14
N VAL A 293 -18.29 15.38 19.93
CA VAL A 293 -16.98 15.43 19.26
C VAL A 293 -17.05 14.69 17.93
N TYR A 294 -16.61 15.36 16.88
CA TYR A 294 -16.49 14.81 15.55
C TYR A 294 -15.01 14.68 15.17
N LEU A 295 -14.60 13.48 14.81
CA LEU A 295 -13.21 13.18 14.48
C LEU A 295 -13.04 12.97 12.98
N VAL A 296 -12.07 13.67 12.43
CA VAL A 296 -11.74 13.64 11.00
C VAL A 296 -10.29 13.18 10.83
N CYS A 297 -10.06 12.32 9.87
CA CYS A 297 -8.72 12.05 9.34
C CYS A 297 -8.80 11.87 7.83
N ARG A 298 -7.78 11.36 7.18
CA ARG A 298 -7.78 11.21 5.73
C ARG A 298 -8.88 10.26 5.22
N SER A 299 -8.98 9.05 5.80
CA SER A 299 -9.87 7.95 5.33
C SER A 299 -10.82 7.40 6.39
N GLY A 300 -10.90 8.01 7.59
CA GLY A 300 -11.74 7.55 8.71
C GLY A 300 -11.01 6.65 9.73
N ARG A 301 -9.85 6.09 9.43
CA ARG A 301 -9.17 5.10 10.29
C ARG A 301 -8.48 5.68 11.51
N ARG A 302 -7.64 6.71 11.32
CA ARG A 302 -7.00 7.40 12.45
C ARG A 302 -8.05 7.97 13.40
N SER A 303 -9.17 8.48 12.85
CA SER A 303 -10.30 8.97 13.63
C SER A 303 -11.02 7.86 14.39
N LEU A 304 -11.15 6.66 13.83
CA LEU A 304 -11.73 5.51 14.53
C LEU A 304 -10.90 5.15 15.76
N ARG A 305 -9.58 5.07 15.58
CA ARG A 305 -8.66 4.81 16.70
C ARG A 305 -8.68 5.94 17.73
N ALA A 306 -8.73 7.19 17.29
CA ALA A 306 -8.87 8.35 18.17
C ALA A 306 -10.19 8.30 18.95
N ALA A 307 -11.29 7.87 18.32
CA ALA A 307 -12.59 7.70 18.97
C ALA A 307 -12.57 6.63 20.06
N ASP A 308 -11.93 5.50 19.81
CA ASP A 308 -11.77 4.43 20.82
C ASP A 308 -10.95 4.93 22.02
N MET A 309 -9.85 5.64 21.77
CA MET A 309 -9.06 6.28 22.83
C MET A 309 -9.89 7.28 23.64
N MET A 310 -10.67 8.15 22.97
CA MET A 310 -11.53 9.14 23.66
C MET A 310 -12.63 8.48 24.47
N LYS A 311 -13.26 7.41 23.95
CA LYS A 311 -14.26 6.63 24.72
C LYS A 311 -13.64 5.99 25.96
N THR A 312 -12.43 5.45 25.84
CA THR A 312 -11.64 4.93 26.97
C THR A 312 -11.34 6.02 28.01
N LEU A 313 -11.12 7.26 27.59
CA LEU A 313 -10.93 8.43 28.44
C LEU A 313 -12.25 8.99 29.01
N GLY A 314 -13.41 8.37 28.69
CA GLY A 314 -14.72 8.70 29.25
C GLY A 314 -15.54 9.70 28.44
N TYR A 315 -15.15 10.07 27.21
CA TYR A 315 -15.98 10.88 26.33
C TYR A 315 -17.16 10.05 25.79
N LYS A 316 -18.40 10.58 25.92
CA LYS A 316 -19.62 9.81 25.63
C LYS A 316 -20.08 9.94 24.18
N ASN A 317 -19.97 11.14 23.60
CA ASN A 317 -20.55 11.48 22.30
C ASN A 317 -19.45 11.71 21.26
N VAL A 318 -18.79 10.63 20.82
CA VAL A 318 -17.70 10.70 19.84
C VAL A 318 -18.16 10.06 18.55
N LYS A 319 -18.14 10.80 17.45
CA LYS A 319 -18.48 10.34 16.10
C LYS A 319 -17.29 10.46 15.15
N VAL A 320 -17.20 9.57 14.20
CA VAL A 320 -16.14 9.53 13.17
C VAL A 320 -16.74 9.87 11.82
N LEU A 321 -16.12 10.79 11.08
CA LEU A 321 -16.51 11.08 9.71
C LEU A 321 -16.20 9.87 8.81
N GLY A 322 -17.26 9.24 8.28
CA GLY A 322 -17.16 8.14 7.32
C GLY A 322 -16.41 8.57 6.07
N GLY A 323 -15.39 7.79 5.66
CA GLY A 323 -14.52 8.16 4.53
C GLY A 323 -13.54 9.30 4.79
N GLY A 324 -13.60 9.98 5.95
CA GLY A 324 -12.69 11.07 6.32
C GLY A 324 -12.68 12.22 5.31
N MET A 325 -11.52 12.87 5.14
CA MET A 325 -11.32 13.94 4.15
C MET A 325 -11.63 13.48 2.72
N LEU A 326 -11.27 12.25 2.36
CA LEU A 326 -11.55 11.71 1.02
C LEU A 326 -13.06 11.64 0.73
N GLY A 327 -13.85 11.19 1.71
CA GLY A 327 -15.31 11.17 1.61
C GLY A 327 -15.90 12.58 1.54
N TRP A 328 -15.36 13.52 2.31
CA TRP A 328 -15.77 14.93 2.29
C TRP A 328 -15.53 15.61 0.93
N GLU A 329 -14.33 15.41 0.37
CA GLU A 329 -13.93 15.92 -0.95
C GLU A 329 -14.76 15.31 -2.09
N ALA A 330 -15.04 14.00 -2.01
CA ALA A 330 -15.82 13.29 -3.02
C ALA A 330 -17.25 13.83 -3.16
N VAL A 331 -17.85 14.36 -2.07
CA VAL A 331 -19.16 15.02 -2.08
C VAL A 331 -19.07 16.47 -2.57
N GLY A 332 -17.86 17.04 -2.67
CA GLY A 332 -17.64 18.39 -3.18
C GLY A 332 -17.90 19.49 -2.16
N TYR A 333 -17.88 19.20 -0.87
CA TYR A 333 -18.06 20.22 0.17
C TYR A 333 -16.83 21.12 0.32
N LYS A 334 -17.07 22.33 0.85
CA LYS A 334 -16.03 23.35 1.04
C LYS A 334 -14.89 22.83 1.89
N ILE A 335 -13.66 23.12 1.45
CA ILE A 335 -12.41 22.87 2.17
C ILE A 335 -11.63 24.16 2.31
N VAL A 336 -10.79 24.23 3.34
CA VAL A 336 -9.87 25.34 3.57
C VAL A 336 -8.51 24.91 3.05
N PHE A 337 -7.93 25.70 2.15
CA PHE A 337 -6.57 25.56 1.66
C PHE A 337 -5.67 26.60 2.32
N ARG A 338 -4.41 26.26 2.54
CA ARG A 338 -3.40 27.29 2.81
C ARG A 338 -3.11 28.00 1.50
N THR A 339 -3.53 29.24 1.33
CA THR A 339 -2.98 30.15 0.32
C THR A 339 -1.52 30.45 0.71
N GLU A 340 -0.56 29.97 -0.06
CA GLU A 340 0.81 30.48 -0.02
C GLU A 340 0.76 31.94 -0.47
N GLY A 341 0.91 32.86 0.47
CA GLY A 341 0.95 34.29 0.15
C GLY A 341 0.49 35.17 1.29
N SER A 342 1.31 35.30 2.33
CA SER A 342 1.51 36.54 3.07
C SER A 342 2.73 36.36 3.97
N ILE A 343 3.83 36.93 3.50
CA ILE A 343 5.05 37.21 4.23
C ILE A 343 4.72 38.25 5.32
#